data_f44fc8e192e95495b64192820edab4fd
#
_entry.id   f44fc8e192e95495b64192820edab4fd
#
_cell.length_a   1.000
_cell.length_b   1.000
_cell.length_c   1.000
_cell.angle_alpha   90.00
_cell.angle_beta   90.00
_cell.angle_gamma   90.00
#
_symmetry.space_group_name_H-M   'P 1'
#
loop_
_entity.id
_entity.type
_entity.pdbx_description
1 polymer ?
#
loop_
_entity_poly.entity_id
_entity_poly.type
_entity_poly.pdbx_seq_one_letter_code
_entity_poly.pdbx_strand_id
1 'polypeptide(L)'
;MTKYSQIAIVDSMTPKSVEYYEKLKKAGVNDVIVTLSRSGYSSYSEIAEIHTDIARRLDMRVHAALSTDLRSPFHDARHFFSVYKYLGYNFGSKTMIMCYPDGNVKNAAKTLHELLGYISYFVNKDDLDVAISKNYLDEGVLNLTDIPDYFNLTVINPNKLNAGVDRAGTWIYTEYFEDEIQLLGYDYYGFYTGQSNQLTLDAEYVAQEGDTWVTIATRHGVWLPKLLDMNDAKYEDKIIPGQRIRLF
;
A
#
# COMPACT_ATOMS: atom_id res chain seq x y z
N MET A 1 2.87 19.46 -11.27
CA MET A 1 3.20 18.10 -10.79
C MET A 1 2.26 17.76 -9.66
N THR A 2 1.39 16.81 -9.88
CA THR A 2 0.46 16.31 -8.86
C THR A 2 1.26 15.57 -7.81
N LYS A 3 1.34 16.11 -6.60
CA LYS A 3 2.11 15.50 -5.52
C LYS A 3 1.17 14.53 -4.78
N TYR A 4 1.22 13.24 -5.11
CA TYR A 4 0.53 12.22 -4.32
C TYR A 4 1.04 12.23 -2.88
N SER A 5 0.15 11.91 -1.92
CA SER A 5 0.55 11.69 -0.54
C SER A 5 1.52 10.51 -0.46
N GLN A 6 2.57 10.66 0.33
CA GLN A 6 3.64 9.69 0.41
C GLN A 6 3.57 8.90 1.71
N ILE A 7 3.95 7.64 1.62
CA ILE A 7 4.16 6.73 2.74
C ILE A 7 5.58 6.18 2.72
N ALA A 8 6.07 5.74 3.88
CA ALA A 8 7.30 4.98 3.98
C ALA A 8 7.03 3.64 4.67
N ILE A 9 7.61 2.54 4.16
CA ILE A 9 7.62 1.26 4.85
C ILE A 9 8.96 1.15 5.55
N VAL A 10 8.94 1.02 6.87
CA VAL A 10 10.14 0.98 7.71
C VAL A 10 10.35 -0.40 8.31
N ASP A 11 11.59 -0.86 8.29
CA ASP A 11 11.98 -2.19 8.72
C ASP A 11 13.43 -2.23 9.27
N SER A 12 14.02 -3.42 9.33
CA SER A 12 15.38 -3.61 9.84
C SER A 12 16.48 -2.86 9.07
N MET A 13 16.23 -2.50 7.82
CA MET A 13 17.19 -1.78 6.97
C MET A 13 17.07 -0.27 7.13
N THR A 14 15.94 0.23 7.62
CA THR A 14 15.71 1.66 7.84
C THR A 14 16.57 2.17 8.99
N PRO A 15 17.24 3.33 8.85
CA PRO A 15 18.00 3.95 9.93
C PRO A 15 17.13 4.26 11.14
N LYS A 16 17.58 3.83 12.33
CA LYS A 16 16.87 3.94 13.61
C LYS A 16 17.22 5.24 14.33
N SER A 17 17.10 6.37 13.65
CA SER A 17 17.42 7.68 14.22
C SER A 17 16.30 8.69 14.00
N VAL A 18 16.08 9.58 14.98
CA VAL A 18 15.14 10.68 14.91
C VAL A 18 15.44 11.58 13.71
N GLU A 19 16.73 11.88 13.48
CA GLU A 19 17.18 12.71 12.38
C GLU A 19 16.75 12.17 11.00
N TYR A 20 16.82 10.84 10.81
CA TYR A 20 16.38 10.22 9.57
C TYR A 20 14.87 10.39 9.34
N TYR A 21 14.08 10.20 10.39
CA TYR A 21 12.62 10.39 10.32
C TYR A 21 12.23 11.86 10.11
N GLU A 22 12.99 12.80 10.65
CA GLU A 22 12.82 14.23 10.35
C GLU A 22 13.06 14.53 8.85
N LYS A 23 14.03 13.86 8.23
CA LYS A 23 14.25 13.97 6.79
C LYS A 23 13.08 13.40 5.99
N LEU A 24 12.55 12.25 6.37
CA LEU A 24 11.33 11.68 5.77
C LEU A 24 10.16 12.67 5.87
N LYS A 25 9.91 13.24 7.06
CA LYS A 25 8.87 14.25 7.28
C LYS A 25 9.07 15.48 6.38
N LYS A 26 10.29 15.99 6.30
CA LYS A 26 10.63 17.13 5.44
C LYS A 26 10.42 16.84 3.97
N ALA A 27 10.58 15.59 3.55
CA ALA A 27 10.27 15.12 2.20
C ALA A 27 8.77 14.96 1.94
N GLY A 28 7.92 15.11 2.97
CA GLY A 28 6.47 15.05 2.87
C GLY A 28 5.85 13.70 3.28
N VAL A 29 6.64 12.81 3.88
CA VAL A 29 6.17 11.54 4.45
C VAL A 29 5.69 11.80 5.88
N ASN A 30 4.39 11.67 6.12
CA ASN A 30 3.79 11.80 7.45
C ASN A 30 3.20 10.49 7.97
N ASP A 31 3.18 9.48 7.12
CA ASP A 31 2.63 8.16 7.40
C ASP A 31 3.72 7.11 7.20
N VAL A 32 3.96 6.33 8.25
CA VAL A 32 4.93 5.24 8.20
C VAL A 32 4.24 3.92 8.49
N ILE A 33 4.61 2.90 7.73
CA ILE A 33 4.13 1.54 7.89
C ILE A 33 5.27 0.75 8.50
N VAL A 34 5.13 0.42 9.79
CA VAL A 34 6.17 -0.29 10.53
C VAL A 34 6.00 -1.80 10.36
N THR A 35 7.03 -2.47 9.89
CA THR A 35 7.05 -3.93 9.84
C THR A 35 7.15 -4.49 11.25
N LEU A 36 6.04 -5.02 11.78
CA LEU A 36 5.95 -5.54 13.15
C LEU A 36 6.49 -6.96 13.28
N SER A 37 6.34 -7.74 12.23
CA SER A 37 6.85 -9.11 12.21
C SER A 37 7.23 -9.54 10.79
N ARG A 38 8.15 -10.50 10.74
CA ARG A 38 8.63 -11.11 9.50
C ARG A 38 8.73 -12.62 9.69
N SER A 39 8.25 -13.38 8.71
CA SER A 39 8.37 -14.85 8.71
C SER A 39 9.81 -15.29 8.93
N GLY A 40 10.01 -16.23 9.84
CA GLY A 40 11.33 -16.75 10.17
C GLY A 40 12.18 -15.92 11.14
N TYR A 41 11.69 -14.76 11.62
CA TYR A 41 12.43 -13.87 12.53
C TYR A 41 11.67 -13.64 13.84
N SER A 42 12.13 -14.26 14.92
CA SER A 42 11.50 -14.15 16.25
C SER A 42 11.80 -12.84 17.00
N SER A 43 12.92 -12.17 16.69
CA SER A 43 13.38 -10.93 17.39
C SER A 43 12.98 -9.64 16.66
N TYR A 44 12.05 -9.69 15.71
CA TYR A 44 11.68 -8.52 14.93
C TYR A 44 10.93 -7.46 15.74
N SER A 45 10.33 -7.84 16.86
CA SER A 45 9.56 -6.95 17.75
C SER A 45 10.37 -5.80 18.32
N GLU A 46 11.64 -5.98 18.65
CA GLU A 46 12.52 -4.91 19.15
C GLU A 46 12.76 -3.83 18.11
N ILE A 47 12.92 -4.24 16.85
CA ILE A 47 13.10 -3.33 15.72
C ILE A 47 11.80 -2.52 15.50
N ALA A 48 10.65 -3.20 15.54
CA ALA A 48 9.35 -2.59 15.40
C ALA A 48 9.05 -1.57 16.52
N GLU A 49 9.44 -1.87 17.76
CA GLU A 49 9.29 -0.97 18.89
C GLU A 49 10.07 0.33 18.68
N ILE A 50 11.35 0.24 18.28
CA ILE A 50 12.19 1.42 18.02
C ILE A 50 11.57 2.32 16.95
N HIS A 51 11.16 1.74 15.81
CA HIS A 51 10.58 2.51 14.71
C HIS A 51 9.22 3.12 15.09
N THR A 52 8.38 2.38 15.81
CA THR A 52 7.09 2.86 16.30
C THR A 52 7.26 4.05 17.26
N ASP A 53 8.22 3.95 18.17
CA ASP A 53 8.50 4.99 19.17
C ASP A 53 9.04 6.27 18.51
N ILE A 54 10.01 6.16 17.59
CA ILE A 54 10.54 7.31 16.86
C ILE A 54 9.42 8.02 16.08
N ALA A 55 8.62 7.27 15.34
CA ALA A 55 7.56 7.84 14.51
C ALA A 55 6.50 8.56 15.37
N ARG A 56 6.07 7.94 16.47
CA ARG A 56 5.10 8.55 17.39
C ARG A 56 5.62 9.81 18.06
N ARG A 57 6.90 9.85 18.47
CA ARG A 57 7.53 11.06 19.04
C ARG A 57 7.58 12.22 18.07
N LEU A 58 7.60 11.93 16.79
CA LEU A 58 7.59 12.94 15.73
C LEU A 58 6.17 13.24 15.21
N ASP A 59 5.11 12.80 15.90
CA ASP A 59 3.72 12.98 15.47
C ASP A 59 3.45 12.46 14.04
N MET A 60 4.15 11.40 13.63
CA MET A 60 3.84 10.69 12.40
C MET A 60 2.76 9.66 12.67
N ARG A 61 1.86 9.45 11.70
CA ARG A 61 0.89 8.37 11.80
C ARG A 61 1.58 7.04 11.57
N VAL A 62 1.24 6.06 12.41
CA VAL A 62 1.86 4.73 12.35
C VAL A 62 0.83 3.69 11.93
N HIS A 63 1.22 2.88 10.98
CA HIS A 63 0.49 1.74 10.45
C HIS A 63 1.33 0.49 10.64
N ALA A 64 0.70 -0.67 10.59
CA ALA A 64 1.36 -1.95 10.83
C ALA A 64 1.66 -2.69 9.54
N ALA A 65 2.75 -3.47 9.48
CA ALA A 65 2.97 -4.45 8.43
C ALA A 65 3.39 -5.81 8.99
N LEU A 66 2.93 -6.85 8.30
CA LEU A 66 3.42 -8.22 8.39
C LEU A 66 4.15 -8.54 7.08
N SER A 67 5.43 -8.92 7.16
CA SER A 67 6.16 -9.50 6.03
C SER A 67 6.08 -11.03 6.11
N THR A 68 5.50 -11.68 5.10
CA THR A 68 5.24 -13.12 5.11
C THR A 68 5.78 -13.82 3.87
N ASP A 69 6.34 -15.02 4.08
CA ASP A 69 6.73 -15.94 3.01
C ASP A 69 5.61 -16.95 2.66
N LEU A 70 4.46 -16.81 3.28
CA LEU A 70 3.27 -17.67 3.13
C LEU A 70 3.44 -19.15 3.50
N ARG A 71 4.53 -19.53 4.19
CA ARG A 71 4.72 -20.94 4.62
C ARG A 71 3.92 -21.32 5.85
N SER A 72 3.66 -20.38 6.74
CA SER A 72 3.07 -20.65 8.05
C SER A 72 2.04 -19.59 8.45
N PRO A 73 0.90 -19.48 7.76
CA PRO A 73 -0.06 -18.38 7.91
C PRO A 73 -0.59 -18.21 9.33
N PHE A 74 -0.86 -19.30 10.04
CA PHE A 74 -1.31 -19.24 11.42
C PHE A 74 -0.23 -18.70 12.37
N HIS A 75 1.01 -19.16 12.20
CA HIS A 75 2.13 -18.71 13.03
C HIS A 75 2.43 -17.22 12.78
N ASP A 76 2.44 -16.81 11.52
CA ASP A 76 2.70 -15.42 11.12
C ASP A 76 1.63 -14.48 11.68
N ALA A 77 0.34 -14.83 11.54
CA ALA A 77 -0.77 -14.05 12.09
C ALA A 77 -0.70 -13.94 13.61
N ARG A 78 -0.42 -15.05 14.30
CA ARG A 78 -0.32 -15.08 15.78
C ARG A 78 0.83 -14.21 16.27
N HIS A 79 2.01 -14.31 15.65
CA HIS A 79 3.17 -13.52 16.03
C HIS A 79 2.93 -12.03 15.76
N PHE A 80 2.45 -11.70 14.56
CA PHE A 80 2.08 -10.34 14.20
C PHE A 80 1.11 -9.72 15.21
N PHE A 81 0.03 -10.43 15.55
CA PHE A 81 -0.97 -9.92 16.49
C PHE A 81 -0.40 -9.70 17.90
N SER A 82 0.50 -10.56 18.37
CA SER A 82 1.18 -10.39 19.65
C SER A 82 1.94 -9.06 19.70
N VAL A 83 2.71 -8.76 18.67
CA VAL A 83 3.48 -7.50 18.57
C VAL A 83 2.55 -6.30 18.36
N TYR A 84 1.54 -6.43 17.49
CA TYR A 84 0.53 -5.41 17.22
C TYR A 84 -0.16 -4.94 18.51
N LYS A 85 -0.58 -5.89 19.35
CA LYS A 85 -1.20 -5.61 20.63
C LYS A 85 -0.20 -5.03 21.64
N TYR A 86 1.00 -5.59 21.71
CA TYR A 86 2.05 -5.13 22.63
C TYR A 86 2.42 -3.66 22.36
N LEU A 87 2.58 -3.27 21.11
CA LEU A 87 2.94 -1.92 20.71
C LEU A 87 1.74 -0.94 20.67
N GLY A 88 0.55 -1.39 21.10
CA GLY A 88 -0.63 -0.53 21.21
C GLY A 88 -1.17 -0.04 19.86
N TYR A 89 -1.04 -0.83 18.80
CA TYR A 89 -1.78 -0.58 17.57
C TYR A 89 -3.27 -0.87 17.81
N ASN A 90 -4.14 -0.09 17.22
CA ASN A 90 -5.59 -0.15 17.45
C ASN A 90 -6.40 0.21 16.20
N PHE A 91 -7.71 0.32 16.36
CA PHE A 91 -8.60 0.81 15.32
C PHE A 91 -8.15 2.18 14.81
N GLY A 92 -7.99 2.30 13.49
CA GLY A 92 -7.49 3.49 12.79
C GLY A 92 -6.07 3.32 12.24
N SER A 93 -5.29 2.34 12.73
CA SER A 93 -4.05 1.94 12.09
C SER A 93 -4.35 0.96 10.95
N LYS A 94 -3.90 1.25 9.75
CA LYS A 94 -3.98 0.31 8.62
C LYS A 94 -2.97 -0.82 8.79
N THR A 95 -3.26 -1.95 8.16
CA THR A 95 -2.41 -3.14 8.24
C THR A 95 -2.08 -3.66 6.85
N MET A 96 -0.79 -3.64 6.52
CA MET A 96 -0.25 -4.15 5.27
C MET A 96 0.23 -5.60 5.44
N ILE A 97 -0.18 -6.47 4.54
CA ILE A 97 0.34 -7.84 4.43
C ILE A 97 1.29 -7.90 3.22
N MET A 98 2.58 -7.86 3.51
CA MET A 98 3.63 -7.88 2.48
C MET A 98 3.94 -9.33 2.10
N CYS A 99 3.55 -9.73 0.91
CA CYS A 99 3.66 -11.10 0.42
C CYS A 99 4.95 -11.30 -0.37
N TYR A 100 5.82 -12.16 0.16
CA TYR A 100 7.03 -12.65 -0.49
C TYR A 100 7.01 -14.19 -0.54
N PRO A 101 6.13 -14.80 -1.38
CA PRO A 101 5.94 -16.24 -1.40
C PRO A 101 7.26 -16.99 -1.59
N ASP A 102 7.56 -17.92 -0.67
CA ASP A 102 8.67 -18.84 -0.84
C ASP A 102 8.38 -19.80 -2.01
N GLY A 103 9.39 -20.05 -2.85
CA GLY A 103 9.24 -20.92 -4.03
C GLY A 103 8.78 -22.37 -3.73
N ASN A 104 8.79 -22.77 -2.46
CA ASN A 104 8.27 -24.06 -2.00
C ASN A 104 6.79 -24.04 -1.60
N VAL A 105 6.14 -22.87 -1.60
CA VAL A 105 4.70 -22.74 -1.31
C VAL A 105 3.89 -23.25 -2.49
N LYS A 106 3.28 -24.42 -2.35
CA LYS A 106 2.56 -25.09 -3.47
C LYS A 106 1.29 -24.37 -3.93
N ASN A 107 0.69 -23.55 -3.08
CA ASN A 107 -0.53 -22.81 -3.39
C ASN A 107 -0.56 -21.49 -2.59
N ALA A 108 0.15 -20.51 -3.12
CA ALA A 108 0.28 -19.19 -2.48
C ALA A 108 -1.08 -18.51 -2.29
N ALA A 109 -1.99 -18.61 -3.25
CA ALA A 109 -3.34 -18.04 -3.17
C ALA A 109 -4.13 -18.60 -1.97
N LYS A 110 -4.16 -19.93 -1.83
CA LYS A 110 -4.85 -20.55 -0.70
C LYS A 110 -4.26 -20.12 0.64
N THR A 111 -2.93 -20.10 0.73
CA THR A 111 -2.23 -19.76 1.97
C THR A 111 -2.42 -18.27 2.31
N LEU A 112 -2.46 -17.40 1.30
CA LEU A 112 -2.80 -15.99 1.48
C LEU A 112 -4.23 -15.84 2.04
N HIS A 113 -5.22 -16.55 1.49
CA HIS A 113 -6.58 -16.52 1.99
C HIS A 113 -6.69 -17.01 3.45
N GLU A 114 -5.96 -18.06 3.81
CA GLU A 114 -5.89 -18.53 5.21
C GLU A 114 -5.31 -17.43 6.12
N LEU A 115 -4.22 -16.80 5.72
CA LEU A 115 -3.59 -15.72 6.47
C LEU A 115 -4.54 -14.54 6.65
N LEU A 116 -5.17 -14.07 5.57
CA LEU A 116 -6.14 -12.97 5.60
C LEU A 116 -7.34 -13.31 6.50
N GLY A 117 -7.77 -14.57 6.50
CA GLY A 117 -8.79 -15.07 7.42
C GLY A 117 -8.36 -14.91 8.89
N TYR A 118 -7.15 -15.32 9.26
CA TYR A 118 -6.64 -15.16 10.63
C TYR A 118 -6.47 -13.68 11.02
N ILE A 119 -5.93 -12.84 10.16
CA ILE A 119 -5.75 -11.41 10.43
C ILE A 119 -7.10 -10.70 10.61
N SER A 120 -8.12 -11.05 9.81
CA SER A 120 -9.46 -10.45 9.87
C SER A 120 -10.21 -10.69 11.18
N TYR A 121 -9.73 -11.59 12.05
CA TYR A 121 -10.26 -11.70 13.43
C TYR A 121 -9.85 -10.52 14.32
N PHE A 122 -8.78 -9.79 13.97
CA PHE A 122 -8.18 -8.76 14.82
C PHE A 122 -8.20 -7.38 14.18
N VAL A 123 -8.17 -7.33 12.85
CA VAL A 123 -8.12 -6.09 12.06
C VAL A 123 -9.38 -6.02 11.22
N ASN A 124 -9.97 -4.81 11.14
CA ASN A 124 -11.12 -4.61 10.27
C ASN A 124 -10.70 -4.83 8.80
N LYS A 125 -11.55 -5.44 8.01
CA LYS A 125 -11.30 -5.69 6.58
C LYS A 125 -11.03 -4.40 5.79
N ASP A 126 -11.69 -3.31 6.16
CA ASP A 126 -11.52 -2.00 5.55
C ASP A 126 -10.16 -1.34 5.90
N ASP A 127 -9.43 -1.94 6.84
CA ASP A 127 -8.09 -1.49 7.25
C ASP A 127 -6.98 -2.41 6.74
N LEU A 128 -7.31 -3.38 5.87
CA LEU A 128 -6.35 -4.34 5.31
C LEU A 128 -5.86 -3.94 3.91
N ASP A 129 -4.56 -4.11 3.72
CA ASP A 129 -3.84 -3.93 2.47
C ASP A 129 -3.01 -5.17 2.17
N VAL A 130 -2.99 -5.59 0.91
CA VAL A 130 -2.12 -6.65 0.43
C VAL A 130 -1.04 -6.03 -0.45
N ALA A 131 0.21 -6.15 -0.02
CA ALA A 131 1.36 -5.67 -0.78
C ALA A 131 2.06 -6.81 -1.49
N ILE A 132 2.24 -6.67 -2.80
CA ILE A 132 2.85 -7.69 -3.64
C ILE A 132 3.78 -7.07 -4.68
N SER A 133 4.90 -7.74 -4.96
CA SER A 133 5.76 -7.37 -6.07
C SER A 133 5.08 -7.61 -7.42
N LYS A 134 5.22 -6.64 -8.33
CA LYS A 134 4.74 -6.77 -9.71
C LYS A 134 5.29 -8.02 -10.39
N ASN A 135 6.53 -8.41 -10.08
CA ASN A 135 7.14 -9.61 -10.63
C ASN A 135 6.37 -10.88 -10.27
N TYR A 136 5.88 -11.04 -9.02
CA TYR A 136 5.08 -12.20 -8.64
C TYR A 136 3.73 -12.27 -9.35
N LEU A 137 3.15 -11.08 -9.68
CA LEU A 137 1.94 -11.02 -10.51
C LEU A 137 2.24 -11.43 -11.95
N ASP A 138 3.36 -10.96 -12.52
CA ASP A 138 3.76 -11.27 -13.91
C ASP A 138 4.15 -12.74 -14.09
N GLU A 139 4.75 -13.35 -13.08
CA GLU A 139 5.12 -14.76 -13.04
C GLU A 139 3.95 -15.69 -12.70
N GLY A 140 2.79 -15.13 -12.32
CA GLY A 140 1.60 -15.91 -11.95
C GLY A 140 1.74 -16.66 -10.62
N VAL A 141 2.66 -16.24 -9.74
CA VAL A 141 2.80 -16.80 -8.38
C VAL A 141 1.57 -16.48 -7.54
N LEU A 142 1.05 -15.27 -7.71
CA LEU A 142 -0.26 -14.81 -7.25
C LEU A 142 -0.92 -14.04 -8.40
N ASN A 143 -2.25 -14.10 -8.47
CA ASN A 143 -3.01 -13.34 -9.44
C ASN A 143 -3.83 -12.24 -8.73
N LEU A 144 -4.22 -11.21 -9.47
CA LEU A 144 -5.07 -10.15 -8.91
C LEU A 144 -6.40 -10.69 -8.37
N THR A 145 -6.93 -11.75 -8.98
CA THR A 145 -8.14 -12.45 -8.53
C THR A 145 -8.00 -13.20 -7.22
N ASP A 146 -6.75 -13.46 -6.79
CA ASP A 146 -6.47 -14.08 -5.49
C ASP A 146 -6.55 -13.08 -4.33
N ILE A 147 -6.61 -11.78 -4.66
CA ILE A 147 -6.68 -10.69 -3.68
C ILE A 147 -8.10 -10.10 -3.74
N PRO A 148 -8.91 -10.24 -2.68
CA PRO A 148 -10.27 -9.69 -2.65
C PRO A 148 -10.32 -8.19 -2.98
N ASP A 149 -11.31 -7.77 -3.78
CA ASP A 149 -11.41 -6.41 -4.30
C ASP A 149 -11.65 -5.33 -3.24
N TYR A 150 -12.15 -5.72 -2.09
CA TYR A 150 -12.39 -4.81 -0.96
C TYR A 150 -11.14 -4.52 -0.12
N PHE A 151 -10.02 -5.21 -0.35
CA PHE A 151 -8.73 -4.84 0.26
C PHE A 151 -8.02 -3.80 -0.59
N ASN A 152 -7.29 -2.89 0.06
CA ASN A 152 -6.32 -2.08 -0.65
C ASN A 152 -5.27 -2.99 -1.30
N LEU A 153 -4.74 -2.59 -2.42
CA LEU A 153 -3.66 -3.28 -3.11
C LEU A 153 -2.46 -2.35 -3.22
N THR A 154 -1.39 -2.72 -2.54
CA THR A 154 -0.07 -2.11 -2.75
C THR A 154 0.73 -2.91 -3.76
N VAL A 155 1.18 -2.26 -4.83
CA VAL A 155 2.05 -2.87 -5.82
C VAL A 155 3.48 -2.37 -5.62
N ILE A 156 4.41 -3.30 -5.40
CA ILE A 156 5.85 -3.02 -5.32
C ILE A 156 6.41 -3.12 -6.73
N ASN A 157 6.66 -1.98 -7.36
CA ASN A 157 7.18 -1.87 -8.73
C ASN A 157 8.12 -0.67 -8.84
N PRO A 158 9.28 -0.73 -8.15
CA PRO A 158 10.19 0.39 -8.04
C PRO A 158 10.83 0.74 -9.38
N ASN A 159 11.22 2.02 -9.52
CA ASN A 159 11.92 2.55 -10.69
C ASN A 159 11.14 2.41 -12.02
N LYS A 160 9.81 2.40 -11.94
CA LYS A 160 8.89 2.42 -13.09
C LYS A 160 8.13 3.74 -13.14
N LEU A 161 7.32 3.92 -14.18
CA LEU A 161 6.51 5.13 -14.36
C LEU A 161 5.20 5.11 -13.58
N ASN A 162 4.74 3.91 -13.20
CA ASN A 162 3.50 3.68 -12.46
C ASN A 162 3.52 2.29 -11.79
N ALA A 163 2.45 1.97 -11.07
CA ALA A 163 2.29 0.67 -10.41
C ALA A 163 2.28 -0.53 -11.39
N GLY A 164 1.89 -0.32 -12.64
CA GLY A 164 1.72 -1.38 -13.64
C GLY A 164 0.48 -2.25 -13.42
N VAL A 165 -0.42 -1.82 -12.54
CA VAL A 165 -1.69 -2.48 -12.20
C VAL A 165 -2.74 -1.40 -11.93
N ASP A 166 -3.82 -1.39 -12.70
CA ASP A 166 -4.86 -0.34 -12.61
C ASP A 166 -5.59 -0.34 -11.26
N ARG A 167 -5.71 -1.49 -10.60
CA ARG A 167 -6.35 -1.63 -9.29
C ARG A 167 -5.48 -1.16 -8.12
N ALA A 168 -4.20 -0.82 -8.34
CA ALA A 168 -3.32 -0.43 -7.25
C ALA A 168 -3.85 0.81 -6.51
N GLY A 169 -4.12 0.69 -5.21
CA GLY A 169 -4.43 1.81 -4.33
C GLY A 169 -3.16 2.51 -3.83
N THR A 170 -2.07 1.76 -3.76
CA THR A 170 -0.76 2.25 -3.33
C THR A 170 0.33 1.68 -4.25
N TRP A 171 1.34 2.47 -4.54
CA TRP A 171 2.47 2.07 -5.36
C TRP A 171 3.79 2.37 -4.68
N ILE A 172 4.60 1.35 -4.42
CA ILE A 172 5.99 1.52 -3.99
C ILE A 172 6.84 1.82 -5.21
N TYR A 173 7.23 3.08 -5.34
CA TYR A 173 7.91 3.61 -6.53
C TYR A 173 9.43 3.60 -6.44
N THR A 174 9.99 3.49 -5.23
CA THR A 174 11.43 3.44 -5.00
C THR A 174 11.79 2.57 -3.79
N GLU A 175 12.99 2.04 -3.81
CA GLU A 175 13.61 1.28 -2.70
C GLU A 175 14.71 2.10 -2.01
N TYR A 176 14.86 3.36 -2.38
CA TYR A 176 15.91 4.24 -1.84
C TYR A 176 15.36 5.61 -1.49
N PHE A 177 15.84 6.14 -0.38
CA PHE A 177 15.69 7.53 0.01
C PHE A 177 17.04 8.07 0.47
N GLU A 178 17.54 9.13 -0.21
CA GLU A 178 18.94 9.53 -0.12
C GLU A 178 19.84 8.32 -0.44
N ASP A 179 20.80 7.99 0.43
CA ASP A 179 21.74 6.88 0.26
C ASP A 179 21.32 5.61 1.03
N GLU A 180 20.10 5.59 1.58
CA GLU A 180 19.60 4.51 2.43
C GLU A 180 18.57 3.63 1.71
N ILE A 181 18.53 2.35 2.06
CA ILE A 181 17.49 1.43 1.61
C ILE A 181 16.20 1.79 2.33
N GLN A 182 15.23 2.31 1.58
CA GLN A 182 13.98 2.79 2.11
C GLN A 182 12.86 2.69 1.08
N LEU A 183 11.87 1.87 1.36
CA LEU A 183 10.68 1.77 0.52
C LEU A 183 9.81 3.01 0.70
N LEU A 184 9.60 3.77 -0.38
CA LEU A 184 8.65 4.87 -0.42
C LEU A 184 7.54 4.57 -1.43
N GLY A 185 6.33 4.96 -1.07
CA GLY A 185 5.15 4.75 -1.91
C GLY A 185 4.29 5.99 -2.05
N TYR A 186 3.50 6.01 -3.13
CA TYR A 186 2.39 6.93 -3.32
C TYR A 186 1.10 6.25 -2.91
N ASP A 187 0.35 6.89 -2.03
CA ASP A 187 -0.99 6.50 -1.62
C ASP A 187 -2.00 7.20 -2.52
N TYR A 188 -2.51 6.51 -3.53
CA TYR A 188 -3.33 7.12 -4.58
C TYR A 188 -4.70 7.58 -4.09
N TYR A 189 -5.29 6.83 -3.16
CA TYR A 189 -6.67 7.05 -2.72
C TYR A 189 -6.81 7.43 -1.25
N GLY A 190 -5.68 7.67 -0.56
CA GLY A 190 -5.69 8.06 0.85
C GLY A 190 -6.01 6.93 1.81
N PHE A 191 -5.74 5.69 1.44
CA PHE A 191 -5.96 4.55 2.30
C PHE A 191 -5.20 4.67 3.63
N TYR A 192 -3.92 5.05 3.57
CA TYR A 192 -3.07 5.29 4.72
C TYR A 192 -3.18 6.72 5.23
N THR A 193 -3.12 7.66 4.31
CA THR A 193 -2.96 9.08 4.64
C THR A 193 -4.28 9.75 5.05
N GLY A 194 -5.42 9.09 4.84
CA GLY A 194 -6.74 9.68 5.04
C GLY A 194 -7.00 10.90 4.15
N GLN A 195 -5.99 11.30 3.39
CA GLN A 195 -6.05 12.34 2.41
C GLN A 195 -6.23 11.62 1.06
N SER A 196 -7.48 11.38 0.67
CA SER A 196 -7.70 11.27 -0.77
C SER A 196 -6.98 12.46 -1.36
N ASN A 197 -6.09 12.23 -2.33
CA ASN A 197 -5.42 13.33 -3.02
C ASN A 197 -6.52 14.17 -3.63
N GLN A 198 -7.11 15.04 -2.82
CA GLN A 198 -7.93 16.14 -3.27
C GLN A 198 -6.96 17.12 -3.92
N LEU A 199 -6.55 16.74 -5.12
CA LEU A 199 -6.37 17.76 -6.13
C LEU A 199 -7.60 18.64 -6.06
N THR A 200 -7.41 19.92 -5.88
CA THR A 200 -8.43 20.96 -5.94
C THR A 200 -9.52 20.50 -6.89
N LEU A 201 -10.66 20.19 -6.31
CA LEU A 201 -11.82 19.60 -6.97
C LEU A 201 -12.35 20.57 -8.03
N ASP A 202 -11.79 20.51 -9.21
CA ASP A 202 -12.65 20.64 -10.35
C ASP A 202 -13.43 19.31 -10.40
N ALA A 203 -14.69 19.35 -10.01
CA ALA A 203 -15.56 18.17 -9.99
C ALA A 203 -15.68 17.52 -11.38
N GLU A 204 -15.14 18.16 -12.38
CA GLU A 204 -15.11 17.74 -13.77
C GLU A 204 -13.74 18.04 -14.39
N TYR A 205 -13.24 17.09 -15.15
CA TYR A 205 -12.06 17.23 -16.01
C TYR A 205 -12.51 17.36 -17.46
N VAL A 206 -11.91 18.27 -18.21
CA VAL A 206 -12.13 18.38 -19.64
C VAL A 206 -11.06 17.57 -20.37
N ALA A 207 -11.49 16.48 -20.99
CA ALA A 207 -10.60 15.54 -21.66
C ALA A 207 -9.81 16.20 -22.79
N GLN A 208 -8.54 15.81 -22.92
CA GLN A 208 -7.62 16.29 -23.93
C GLN A 208 -7.38 15.21 -25.00
N GLU A 209 -6.79 15.61 -26.10
CA GLU A 209 -6.41 14.65 -27.15
C GLU A 209 -5.42 13.60 -26.58
N GLY A 210 -5.70 12.33 -26.84
CA GLY A 210 -4.91 11.20 -26.35
C GLY A 210 -5.29 10.71 -24.93
N ASP A 211 -6.27 11.33 -24.27
CA ASP A 211 -6.75 10.82 -22.99
C ASP A 211 -7.52 9.50 -23.16
N THR A 212 -7.31 8.65 -22.17
CA THR A 212 -8.06 7.41 -21.95
C THR A 212 -8.62 7.39 -20.54
N TRP A 213 -9.61 6.54 -20.25
CA TRP A 213 -10.12 6.35 -18.88
C TRP A 213 -9.01 6.04 -17.89
N VAL A 214 -8.04 5.21 -18.31
CA VAL A 214 -6.87 4.85 -17.48
C VAL A 214 -5.98 6.06 -17.23
N THR A 215 -5.64 6.83 -18.26
CA THR A 215 -4.74 7.99 -18.08
C THR A 215 -5.38 9.07 -17.22
N ILE A 216 -6.70 9.29 -17.35
CA ILE A 216 -7.44 10.24 -16.53
C ILE A 216 -7.52 9.73 -15.10
N ALA A 217 -7.92 8.46 -14.87
CA ALA A 217 -7.96 7.84 -13.56
C ALA A 217 -6.62 7.96 -12.82
N THR A 218 -5.53 7.61 -13.51
CA THR A 218 -4.17 7.69 -12.96
C THR A 218 -3.74 9.12 -12.68
N ARG A 219 -4.00 10.05 -13.61
CA ARG A 219 -3.62 11.47 -13.48
C ARG A 219 -4.34 12.16 -12.34
N HIS A 220 -5.60 11.81 -12.12
CA HIS A 220 -6.46 12.44 -11.12
C HIS A 220 -6.61 11.63 -9.83
N GLY A 221 -5.91 10.48 -9.71
CA GLY A 221 -5.97 9.65 -8.52
C GLY A 221 -7.36 9.10 -8.22
N VAL A 222 -8.16 8.83 -9.27
CA VAL A 222 -9.49 8.26 -9.15
C VAL A 222 -9.43 6.78 -9.50
N TRP A 223 -10.03 5.94 -8.68
CA TRP A 223 -10.12 4.52 -8.98
C TRP A 223 -10.93 4.30 -10.27
N LEU A 224 -10.32 3.64 -11.26
CA LEU A 224 -10.88 3.51 -12.59
C LEU A 224 -12.32 2.98 -12.62
N PRO A 225 -12.71 1.91 -11.90
CA PRO A 225 -14.10 1.48 -11.86
C PRO A 225 -15.06 2.54 -11.32
N LYS A 226 -14.63 3.31 -10.31
CA LYS A 226 -15.42 4.42 -9.77
C LYS A 226 -15.54 5.56 -10.79
N LEU A 227 -14.46 5.87 -11.51
CA LEU A 227 -14.49 6.88 -12.57
C LEU A 227 -15.45 6.49 -13.68
N LEU A 228 -15.44 5.23 -14.10
CA LEU A 228 -16.35 4.70 -15.10
C LEU A 228 -17.81 4.74 -14.63
N ASP A 229 -18.08 4.27 -13.42
CA ASP A 229 -19.42 4.27 -12.81
C ASP A 229 -20.00 5.69 -12.71
N MET A 230 -19.21 6.66 -12.24
CA MET A 230 -19.64 8.05 -12.13
C MET A 230 -19.95 8.73 -13.47
N ASN A 231 -19.40 8.19 -14.56
CA ASN A 231 -19.58 8.73 -15.90
C ASN A 231 -20.50 7.86 -16.78
N ASP A 232 -21.16 6.85 -16.19
CA ASP A 232 -22.00 5.86 -16.92
C ASP A 232 -21.25 5.25 -18.13
N ALA A 233 -19.95 5.03 -17.98
CA ALA A 233 -19.05 4.63 -19.04
C ALA A 233 -18.52 3.20 -18.86
N LYS A 234 -18.11 2.59 -19.96
CA LYS A 234 -17.42 1.31 -19.99
C LYS A 234 -15.94 1.53 -20.35
N TYR A 235 -15.12 0.56 -19.99
CA TYR A 235 -13.67 0.63 -20.27
C TYR A 235 -13.35 0.84 -21.76
N GLU A 236 -14.16 0.26 -22.65
CA GLU A 236 -13.98 0.32 -24.10
C GLU A 236 -14.50 1.63 -24.73
N ASP A 237 -15.22 2.44 -23.96
CA ASP A 237 -15.78 3.69 -24.48
C ASP A 237 -14.67 4.69 -24.78
N LYS A 238 -14.74 5.28 -25.97
CA LYS A 238 -13.76 6.28 -26.40
C LYS A 238 -14.06 7.62 -25.75
N ILE A 239 -13.04 8.24 -25.19
CA ILE A 239 -13.10 9.61 -24.73
C ILE A 239 -12.87 10.55 -25.92
N ILE A 240 -13.71 11.60 -26.01
CA ILE A 240 -13.60 12.61 -27.06
C ILE A 240 -12.96 13.87 -26.45
N PRO A 241 -11.95 14.47 -27.08
CA PRO A 241 -11.39 15.75 -26.63
C PRO A 241 -12.49 16.78 -26.41
N GLY A 242 -12.46 17.44 -25.25
CA GLY A 242 -13.51 18.37 -24.80
C GLY A 242 -14.64 17.72 -24.01
N GLN A 243 -14.70 16.41 -23.90
CA GLN A 243 -15.67 15.71 -23.04
C GLN A 243 -15.43 16.05 -21.57
N ARG A 244 -16.51 16.37 -20.85
CA ARG A 244 -16.45 16.56 -19.40
C ARG A 244 -16.53 15.24 -18.69
N ILE A 245 -15.53 14.94 -17.88
CA ILE A 245 -15.38 13.70 -17.11
C ILE A 245 -15.56 14.05 -15.64
N ARG A 246 -16.56 13.47 -15.00
CA ARG A 246 -16.76 13.60 -13.54
C ARG A 246 -15.66 12.84 -12.82
N LEU A 247 -14.98 13.50 -11.90
CA LEU A 247 -13.87 12.93 -11.14
C LEU A 247 -14.29 12.51 -9.71
N PHE A 248 -15.39 13.11 -9.18
CA PHE A 248 -15.90 12.89 -7.81
C PHE A 248 -17.42 12.97 -7.76
#